data_069a6deae9d2dbaa84e12ebd3dd59914
#
_entry.id   069a6deae9d2dbaa84e12ebd3dd59914
#
_cell.length_a   1.000
_cell.length_b   1.000
_cell.length_c   1.000
_cell.angle_alpha   90.00
_cell.angle_beta   90.00
_cell.angle_gamma   90.00
#
_symmetry.space_group_name_H-M   'P 1'
#
loop_
_entity.id
_entity.type
_entity.pdbx_description
1 polymer ?
#
loop_
_entity_poly.entity_id
_entity_poly.type
_entity_poly.pdbx_seq_one_letter_code
_entity_poly.pdbx_strand_id
1 'polypeptide(L)'
;MGCKIIIKDTSKIMDSKMNICIQGLKKFEEIKIILETNCFYNINAPMNWAENTFWQSEAIFLSDSNGIVSLEKSPSIGGDYTGIRSMGLFESLKAVTIVNKKHIGDLKHLPLNDVVSYKISVLSDEKLLAKTTFNRFYKKNNINHYDIQRDSWQGRVFYEESKNKKPAIIVLSGSDGGIEKAQNIAMMLSNQGFVTLAISYFGMNNQKSNLDRIPLENLEEALKYIQKLDFVNSTKIGIYGRSKGAEYSLLFLTKYDGIKCAVLNSPSDRVYEGLKGKRNSKHSSWTYGGKEISYKPFKIKEFIINKLMKKSSIDDCGVMDIENVRCPLLLISSINDEIWDSYSASINIMKKAKSYKKNIILTTELGHMNTISYLPNPRYKKYKTDKIYDEAVLSWENTLSWFINCLYFSHEF
;
A
#
# COMPACT_ATOMS: atom_id res chain seq x y z
N MET A 1 -9.55 30.01 -30.54
CA MET A 1 -9.63 29.68 -29.09
C MET A 1 -8.31 29.12 -28.69
N GLY A 2 -7.75 29.50 -27.53
CA GLY A 2 -6.47 28.94 -27.07
C GLY A 2 -6.63 27.54 -26.43
N CYS A 3 -5.51 26.81 -26.32
CA CYS A 3 -5.46 25.50 -25.70
C CYS A 3 -5.94 25.54 -24.22
N LYS A 4 -6.79 24.62 -23.82
CA LYS A 4 -7.36 24.53 -22.47
C LYS A 4 -7.22 23.10 -21.92
N ILE A 5 -6.85 23.01 -20.64
CA ILE A 5 -6.83 21.77 -19.87
C ILE A 5 -8.11 21.70 -19.04
N ILE A 6 -8.90 20.65 -19.24
CA ILE A 6 -10.15 20.41 -18.51
C ILE A 6 -9.93 19.16 -17.64
N ILE A 7 -10.03 19.33 -16.33
CA ILE A 7 -9.93 18.24 -15.36
C ILE A 7 -11.31 18.01 -14.76
N LYS A 8 -11.86 16.81 -15.00
CA LYS A 8 -13.12 16.35 -14.41
C LYS A 8 -12.78 15.24 -13.42
N ASP A 9 -12.61 15.62 -12.17
CA ASP A 9 -12.40 14.68 -11.07
C ASP A 9 -13.47 14.93 -10.02
N THR A 10 -14.36 13.97 -9.85
CA THR A 10 -15.46 14.04 -8.90
C THR A 10 -15.04 13.70 -7.48
N SER A 11 -14.05 12.83 -7.31
CA SER A 11 -13.64 12.33 -5.98
C SER A 11 -12.36 12.97 -5.46
N LYS A 12 -11.43 13.34 -6.32
CA LYS A 12 -10.08 13.85 -6.00
C LYS A 12 -9.24 12.94 -5.10
N ILE A 13 -9.66 11.69 -4.90
CA ILE A 13 -8.98 10.72 -4.04
C ILE A 13 -7.93 9.94 -4.86
N MET A 14 -6.81 9.61 -4.24
CA MET A 14 -5.63 9.05 -4.91
C MET A 14 -5.89 7.73 -5.66
N ASP A 15 -6.85 6.91 -5.24
CA ASP A 15 -7.24 5.66 -5.90
C ASP A 15 -8.41 5.81 -6.89
N SER A 16 -8.88 7.02 -7.15
CA SER A 16 -9.92 7.28 -8.16
C SER A 16 -9.30 7.60 -9.52
N LYS A 17 -10.00 7.23 -10.60
CA LYS A 17 -9.62 7.65 -11.95
C LYS A 17 -9.90 9.14 -12.14
N MET A 18 -9.04 9.80 -12.92
CA MET A 18 -9.22 11.17 -13.35
C MET A 18 -9.55 11.23 -14.84
N ASN A 19 -10.44 12.13 -15.21
CA ASN A 19 -10.68 12.45 -16.61
C ASN A 19 -10.02 13.79 -16.94
N ILE A 20 -8.94 13.75 -17.73
CA ILE A 20 -8.20 14.91 -18.20
C ILE A 20 -8.39 15.02 -19.71
N CYS A 21 -8.84 16.19 -20.16
CA CYS A 21 -9.11 16.48 -21.56
C CYS A 21 -8.43 17.80 -21.97
N ILE A 22 -7.70 17.77 -23.07
CA ILE A 22 -7.07 18.93 -23.69
C ILE A 22 -7.92 19.34 -24.89
N GLN A 23 -8.29 20.60 -25.00
CA GLN A 23 -9.12 21.13 -26.07
C GLN A 23 -8.54 22.40 -26.66
N GLY A 24 -8.94 22.74 -27.90
CA GLY A 24 -8.50 23.94 -28.61
C GLY A 24 -7.12 23.78 -29.25
N LEU A 25 -6.73 22.54 -29.52
CA LEU A 25 -5.57 22.19 -30.34
C LEU A 25 -5.89 22.31 -31.83
N LYS A 26 -4.87 22.34 -32.68
CA LYS A 26 -5.07 22.14 -34.12
C LYS A 26 -5.48 20.68 -34.37
N LYS A 27 -6.13 20.43 -35.48
CA LYS A 27 -6.46 19.10 -35.96
C LYS A 27 -5.20 18.31 -36.21
N PHE A 28 -5.10 17.09 -35.64
CA PHE A 28 -3.95 16.17 -35.75
C PHE A 28 -2.63 16.81 -35.31
N GLU A 29 -2.68 17.64 -34.28
CA GLU A 29 -1.50 18.24 -33.67
C GLU A 29 -0.85 17.27 -32.68
N GLU A 30 0.46 17.08 -32.80
CA GLU A 30 1.24 16.35 -31.81
C GLU A 30 1.48 17.26 -30.59
N ILE A 31 1.18 16.72 -29.42
CA ILE A 31 1.42 17.41 -28.15
C ILE A 31 2.15 16.50 -27.17
N LYS A 32 2.98 17.11 -26.34
CA LYS A 32 3.58 16.51 -25.17
C LYS A 32 2.83 16.97 -23.91
N ILE A 33 2.40 16.04 -23.10
CA ILE A 33 1.81 16.34 -21.77
C ILE A 33 2.82 15.93 -20.70
N ILE A 34 3.16 16.85 -19.80
CA ILE A 34 4.07 16.63 -18.67
C ILE A 34 3.28 16.75 -17.37
N LEU A 35 3.40 15.76 -16.49
CA LEU A 35 2.89 15.77 -15.13
C LEU A 35 4.04 15.86 -14.13
N GLU A 36 3.96 16.83 -13.22
CA GLU A 36 5.01 17.11 -12.22
C GLU A 36 4.41 17.17 -10.81
N THR A 37 5.18 16.73 -9.82
CA THR A 37 4.88 16.96 -8.40
C THR A 37 6.15 17.01 -7.57
N ASN A 38 6.18 17.91 -6.58
CA ASN A 38 7.26 18.06 -5.60
C ASN A 38 6.74 18.02 -4.15
N CYS A 39 5.52 17.58 -3.96
CA CYS A 39 4.89 17.42 -2.64
C CYS A 39 4.15 16.09 -2.65
N PHE A 40 4.93 15.00 -2.71
CA PHE A 40 4.38 13.66 -2.89
C PHE A 40 5.10 12.63 -2.02
N TYR A 41 4.43 12.20 -0.95
CA TYR A 41 4.87 11.01 -0.24
C TYR A 41 4.45 9.77 -1.03
N ASN A 42 5.42 9.05 -1.59
CA ASN A 42 5.17 7.79 -2.29
C ASN A 42 5.38 6.60 -1.37
N ILE A 43 4.31 5.92 -1.01
CA ILE A 43 4.31 4.72 -0.17
C ILE A 43 5.22 3.60 -0.69
N ASN A 44 5.47 3.54 -1.99
CA ASN A 44 6.34 2.53 -2.62
C ASN A 44 7.82 2.97 -2.67
N ALA A 45 8.12 4.25 -2.38
CA ALA A 45 9.48 4.74 -2.35
C ALA A 45 10.26 4.25 -1.11
N PRO A 46 11.60 4.30 -1.13
CA PRO A 46 12.41 4.14 0.06
C PRO A 46 12.02 5.14 1.15
N MET A 47 12.03 4.70 2.42
CA MET A 47 11.61 5.53 3.57
C MET A 47 12.43 6.79 3.77
N ASN A 48 13.68 6.80 3.33
CA ASN A 48 14.55 7.96 3.43
C ASN A 48 14.34 9.02 2.33
N TRP A 49 13.40 8.80 1.39
CA TRP A 49 13.06 9.83 0.43
C TRP A 49 12.08 10.82 1.06
N ALA A 50 12.39 12.10 0.92
CA ALA A 50 11.54 13.18 1.42
C ALA A 50 10.36 13.45 0.48
N GLU A 51 9.31 14.04 1.02
CA GLU A 51 8.09 14.42 0.28
C GLU A 51 8.40 15.41 -0.84
N ASN A 52 9.40 16.29 -0.65
CA ASN A 52 9.85 17.25 -1.66
C ASN A 52 10.80 16.66 -2.72
N THR A 53 10.92 15.34 -2.81
CA THR A 53 11.49 14.66 -3.99
C THR A 53 10.68 15.09 -5.22
N PHE A 54 11.38 15.53 -6.28
CA PHE A 54 10.72 15.96 -7.51
C PHE A 54 10.42 14.76 -8.41
N TRP A 55 9.16 14.64 -8.82
CA TRP A 55 8.66 13.57 -9.68
C TRP A 55 8.12 14.14 -10.97
N GLN A 56 8.36 13.45 -12.08
CA GLN A 56 7.90 13.84 -13.41
C GLN A 56 7.55 12.61 -14.24
N SER A 57 6.56 12.79 -15.10
CA SER A 57 6.26 11.88 -16.20
C SER A 57 5.84 12.67 -17.43
N GLU A 58 6.00 12.08 -18.62
CA GLU A 58 5.56 12.68 -19.86
C GLU A 58 4.93 11.65 -20.79
N ALA A 59 4.02 12.13 -21.64
CA ALA A 59 3.41 11.32 -22.70
C ALA A 59 3.11 12.16 -23.93
N ILE A 60 3.20 11.55 -25.10
CA ILE A 60 2.98 12.18 -26.41
C ILE A 60 1.65 11.70 -26.98
N PHE A 61 0.84 12.64 -27.46
CA PHE A 61 -0.46 12.37 -28.04
C PHE A 61 -0.66 13.09 -29.37
N LEU A 62 -1.51 12.52 -30.20
CA LEU A 62 -2.03 13.17 -31.39
C LEU A 62 -3.48 13.60 -31.14
N SER A 63 -3.81 14.87 -31.36
CA SER A 63 -5.18 15.36 -31.25
C SER A 63 -6.08 14.76 -32.34
N ASP A 64 -7.36 14.68 -32.08
CA ASP A 64 -8.35 14.21 -33.04
C ASP A 64 -8.71 15.29 -34.10
N SER A 65 -9.66 14.98 -34.97
CA SER A 65 -10.16 15.90 -35.99
C SER A 65 -10.83 17.16 -35.44
N ASN A 66 -11.17 17.19 -34.16
CA ASN A 66 -11.79 18.32 -33.45
C ASN A 66 -10.75 19.08 -32.59
N GLY A 67 -9.46 18.72 -32.65
CA GLY A 67 -8.43 19.34 -31.84
C GLY A 67 -8.53 18.95 -30.34
N ILE A 68 -8.92 17.71 -30.06
CA ILE A 68 -9.11 17.20 -28.69
C ILE A 68 -8.18 16.03 -28.43
N VAL A 69 -7.60 16.00 -27.21
CA VAL A 69 -6.94 14.82 -26.62
C VAL A 69 -7.62 14.51 -25.31
N SER A 70 -8.15 13.28 -25.17
CA SER A 70 -8.73 12.76 -23.91
C SER A 70 -7.86 11.63 -23.40
N LEU A 71 -7.27 11.75 -22.19
CA LEU A 71 -6.42 10.72 -21.61
C LEU A 71 -7.16 9.39 -21.42
N GLU A 72 -8.47 9.42 -21.36
CA GLU A 72 -9.32 8.22 -21.22
C GLU A 72 -9.50 7.47 -22.56
N LYS A 73 -9.42 8.19 -23.70
CA LYS A 73 -9.79 7.67 -25.02
C LYS A 73 -8.68 7.74 -26.05
N SER A 74 -7.80 8.73 -25.93
CA SER A 74 -6.70 8.94 -26.86
C SER A 74 -5.51 8.07 -26.46
N PRO A 75 -4.94 7.28 -27.39
CA PRO A 75 -3.72 6.55 -27.10
C PRO A 75 -2.53 7.50 -26.99
N SER A 76 -1.68 7.30 -25.98
CA SER A 76 -0.34 7.85 -25.99
C SER A 76 0.48 7.14 -27.06
N ILE A 77 1.17 7.90 -27.90
CA ILE A 77 2.02 7.41 -28.99
C ILE A 77 3.51 7.37 -28.60
N GLY A 78 3.86 7.89 -27.41
CA GLY A 78 5.24 7.90 -26.89
C GLY A 78 5.35 8.52 -25.49
N GLY A 79 6.57 8.61 -24.99
CA GLY A 79 6.89 9.10 -23.65
C GLY A 79 7.08 7.96 -22.65
N ASP A 80 6.57 8.13 -21.42
CA ASP A 80 6.77 7.18 -20.32
C ASP A 80 5.84 5.97 -20.36
N TYR A 81 4.79 6.02 -21.15
CA TYR A 81 3.89 4.90 -21.47
C TYR A 81 3.29 5.07 -22.87
N THR A 82 2.67 4.01 -23.39
CA THR A 82 1.98 4.00 -24.68
C THR A 82 0.58 3.38 -24.54
N GLY A 83 -0.30 3.64 -25.53
CA GLY A 83 -1.66 3.10 -25.51
C GLY A 83 -2.65 3.94 -24.71
N ILE A 84 -3.85 3.37 -24.45
CA ILE A 84 -4.95 4.06 -23.76
C ILE A 84 -4.87 3.76 -22.27
N ARG A 85 -4.42 4.73 -21.47
CA ARG A 85 -4.36 4.65 -20.00
C ARG A 85 -4.68 6.01 -19.39
N SER A 86 -5.89 6.15 -18.84
CA SER A 86 -6.33 7.42 -18.23
C SER A 86 -5.44 7.90 -17.09
N MET A 87 -4.84 6.97 -16.34
CA MET A 87 -3.95 7.25 -15.21
C MET A 87 -2.46 7.07 -15.55
N GLY A 88 -2.12 6.83 -16.81
CA GLY A 88 -0.76 6.51 -17.23
C GLY A 88 0.31 7.51 -16.80
N LEU A 89 0.01 8.82 -16.87
CA LEU A 89 0.91 9.86 -16.35
C LEU A 89 1.19 9.73 -14.85
N PHE A 90 0.19 9.35 -14.04
CA PHE A 90 0.35 9.18 -12.60
C PHE A 90 1.14 7.93 -12.25
N GLU A 91 0.84 6.84 -12.92
CA GLU A 91 1.46 5.52 -12.74
C GLU A 91 2.93 5.53 -13.17
N SER A 92 3.26 6.29 -14.22
CA SER A 92 4.60 6.36 -14.80
C SER A 92 5.52 7.43 -14.19
N LEU A 93 5.07 8.17 -13.16
CA LEU A 93 5.90 9.16 -12.48
C LEU A 93 7.24 8.57 -12.02
N LYS A 94 8.31 9.27 -12.31
CA LYS A 94 9.69 8.92 -11.94
C LYS A 94 10.28 9.99 -11.04
N ALA A 95 11.03 9.58 -10.02
CA ALA A 95 11.83 10.51 -9.22
C ALA A 95 12.99 11.05 -10.07
N VAL A 96 12.97 12.33 -10.35
CA VAL A 96 14.00 13.03 -11.13
C VAL A 96 15.07 13.60 -10.19
N THR A 97 14.65 14.30 -9.13
CA THR A 97 15.55 14.82 -8.11
C THR A 97 15.15 14.24 -6.75
N ILE A 98 16.02 13.36 -6.22
CA ILE A 98 15.77 12.69 -4.95
C ILE A 98 16.28 13.59 -3.81
N VAL A 99 15.40 13.88 -2.86
CA VAL A 99 15.74 14.53 -1.61
C VAL A 99 15.66 13.50 -0.48
N ASN A 100 16.70 13.39 0.33
CA ASN A 100 16.73 12.48 1.46
C ASN A 100 16.27 13.18 2.74
N LYS A 101 15.48 12.49 3.55
CA LYS A 101 15.06 12.95 4.88
C LYS A 101 15.64 12.07 5.98
N LYS A 102 15.72 12.63 7.18
CA LYS A 102 15.97 11.86 8.40
C LYS A 102 14.68 11.18 8.82
N HIS A 103 14.80 10.02 9.45
CA HIS A 103 13.66 9.34 10.07
C HIS A 103 13.05 10.23 11.17
N ILE A 104 11.73 10.35 11.18
CA ILE A 104 10.96 11.07 12.19
C ILE A 104 10.42 10.04 13.17
N GLY A 105 11.04 9.94 14.34
CA GLY A 105 10.64 9.00 15.38
C GLY A 105 9.51 9.49 16.28
N ASP A 106 9.13 10.76 16.20
CA ASP A 106 8.06 11.35 17.01
C ASP A 106 6.79 11.52 16.20
N LEU A 107 5.74 10.84 16.63
CA LEU A 107 4.45 10.83 15.95
C LEU A 107 3.82 12.23 15.84
N LYS A 108 4.04 13.10 16.83
CA LYS A 108 3.54 14.49 16.82
C LYS A 108 4.14 15.33 15.69
N HIS A 109 5.37 15.02 15.30
CA HIS A 109 6.08 15.73 14.24
C HIS A 109 5.97 15.02 12.88
N LEU A 110 5.33 13.86 12.83
CA LEU A 110 5.14 13.11 11.59
C LEU A 110 4.01 13.72 10.77
N PRO A 111 4.30 14.27 9.56
CA PRO A 111 3.27 14.86 8.72
C PRO A 111 2.27 13.80 8.23
N LEU A 112 1.03 14.24 7.97
CA LEU A 112 0.01 13.38 7.38
C LEU A 112 0.34 12.99 5.94
N ASN A 113 0.89 13.93 5.18
CA ASN A 113 1.12 13.77 3.74
C ASN A 113 -0.16 13.36 2.98
N ASP A 114 -1.29 13.93 3.39
CA ASP A 114 -2.62 13.58 2.87
C ASP A 114 -3.02 14.33 1.60
N VAL A 115 -2.26 15.36 1.22
CA VAL A 115 -2.49 16.17 0.01
C VAL A 115 -1.30 16.08 -0.92
N VAL A 116 -1.58 15.88 -2.21
CA VAL A 116 -0.58 15.90 -3.28
C VAL A 116 -0.95 16.96 -4.31
N SER A 117 -0.06 17.91 -4.54
CA SER A 117 -0.22 18.95 -5.56
C SER A 117 0.48 18.54 -6.85
N TYR A 118 -0.27 18.52 -7.93
CA TYR A 118 0.23 18.21 -9.28
C TYR A 118 0.22 19.45 -10.15
N LYS A 119 1.20 19.56 -11.03
CA LYS A 119 1.23 20.51 -12.14
C LYS A 119 1.19 19.72 -13.45
N ILE A 120 0.29 20.08 -14.34
CA ILE A 120 0.21 19.53 -15.68
C ILE A 120 0.50 20.63 -16.71
N SER A 121 1.34 20.33 -17.68
CA SER A 121 1.74 21.22 -18.76
C SER A 121 1.53 20.56 -20.13
N VAL A 122 1.04 21.31 -21.10
CA VAL A 122 0.84 20.87 -22.49
C VAL A 122 1.76 21.68 -23.40
N LEU A 123 2.57 20.99 -24.17
CA LEU A 123 3.50 21.59 -25.11
C LEU A 123 3.24 21.08 -26.54
N SER A 124 3.51 21.92 -27.55
CA SER A 124 3.60 21.54 -28.95
C SER A 124 4.88 22.17 -29.50
N ASP A 125 5.71 21.42 -30.18
CA ASP A 125 7.04 21.86 -30.66
C ASP A 125 7.86 22.59 -29.57
N GLU A 126 7.92 22.01 -28.35
CA GLU A 126 8.58 22.54 -27.15
C GLU A 126 7.99 23.89 -26.65
N LYS A 127 6.94 24.42 -27.29
CA LYS A 127 6.26 25.64 -26.87
C LYS A 127 5.11 25.32 -25.91
N LEU A 128 5.11 25.97 -24.76
CA LEU A 128 4.02 25.84 -23.79
C LEU A 128 2.71 26.40 -24.33
N LEU A 129 1.69 25.54 -24.44
CA LEU A 129 0.33 25.93 -24.87
C LEU A 129 -0.58 26.20 -23.70
N ALA A 130 -0.51 25.37 -22.64
CA ALA A 130 -1.33 25.52 -21.45
C ALA A 130 -0.66 24.85 -20.23
N LYS A 131 -0.96 25.35 -19.05
CA LYS A 131 -0.58 24.70 -17.77
C LYS A 131 -1.65 24.94 -16.71
N THR A 132 -1.79 24.02 -15.77
CA THR A 132 -2.64 24.17 -14.59
C THR A 132 -2.11 23.35 -13.42
N THR A 133 -2.61 23.65 -12.22
CA THR A 133 -2.31 22.88 -11.00
C THR A 133 -3.60 22.34 -10.40
N PHE A 134 -3.51 21.19 -9.73
CA PHE A 134 -4.64 20.59 -9.03
C PHE A 134 -4.12 19.70 -7.88
N ASN A 135 -5.01 19.44 -6.91
CA ASN A 135 -4.68 18.60 -5.77
C ASN A 135 -5.45 17.29 -5.82
N ARG A 136 -4.78 16.21 -5.34
CA ARG A 136 -5.41 14.93 -5.00
C ARG A 136 -5.14 14.62 -3.53
N PHE A 137 -5.98 13.78 -2.94
CA PHE A 137 -6.02 13.57 -1.50
C PHE A 137 -5.97 12.08 -1.16
N TYR A 138 -5.24 11.71 -0.10
CA TYR A 138 -5.29 10.37 0.47
C TYR A 138 -6.52 10.15 1.33
N LYS A 139 -7.08 11.20 1.91
CA LYS A 139 -8.32 11.14 2.70
C LYS A 139 -9.29 12.26 2.34
N LYS A 140 -10.58 12.01 2.52
CA LYS A 140 -11.63 13.03 2.42
C LYS A 140 -11.51 14.06 3.54
N ASN A 141 -12.00 15.27 3.32
CA ASN A 141 -11.92 16.35 4.31
C ASN A 141 -12.68 16.07 5.61
N ASN A 142 -13.74 15.27 5.57
CA ASN A 142 -14.54 14.87 6.73
C ASN A 142 -13.92 13.72 7.54
N ILE A 143 -12.75 13.22 7.17
CA ILE A 143 -12.02 12.23 7.95
C ILE A 143 -11.13 12.94 8.96
N ASN A 144 -11.45 12.78 10.24
CA ASN A 144 -10.66 13.24 11.37
C ASN A 144 -9.54 12.26 11.72
N HIS A 145 -8.58 12.69 12.52
CA HIS A 145 -7.53 11.82 13.06
C HIS A 145 -7.05 12.29 14.42
N TYR A 146 -6.46 11.35 15.18
CA TYR A 146 -5.69 11.64 16.39
C TYR A 146 -4.61 10.59 16.62
N ASP A 147 -3.62 10.98 17.41
CA ASP A 147 -2.43 10.18 17.68
C ASP A 147 -2.54 9.44 19.02
N ILE A 148 -1.97 8.23 19.05
CA ILE A 148 -1.84 7.41 20.25
C ILE A 148 -0.37 7.11 20.46
N GLN A 149 0.14 7.44 21.65
CA GLN A 149 1.52 7.16 22.04
C GLN A 149 1.52 6.22 23.24
N ARG A 150 2.10 5.04 23.06
CA ARG A 150 2.35 4.03 24.08
C ARG A 150 3.76 3.48 23.88
N ASP A 151 4.38 2.94 24.91
CA ASP A 151 5.73 2.39 24.81
C ASP A 151 5.75 1.08 23.98
N SER A 152 4.69 0.27 24.07
CA SER A 152 4.56 -1.00 23.36
C SER A 152 4.22 -0.82 21.87
N TRP A 153 3.38 0.18 21.54
CA TRP A 153 3.00 0.53 20.18
C TRP A 153 2.56 1.99 20.09
N GLN A 154 2.63 2.55 18.90
CA GLN A 154 2.13 3.90 18.62
C GLN A 154 1.26 3.85 17.37
N GLY A 155 0.33 4.79 17.23
CA GLY A 155 -0.56 4.76 16.09
C GLY A 155 -1.32 6.04 15.85
N ARG A 156 -1.98 6.09 14.70
CA ARG A 156 -2.87 7.17 14.29
C ARG A 156 -4.20 6.60 13.87
N VAL A 157 -5.28 7.05 14.52
CA VAL A 157 -6.66 6.68 14.19
C VAL A 157 -7.18 7.67 13.16
N PHE A 158 -7.88 7.15 12.13
CA PHE A 158 -8.66 7.93 11.18
C PHE A 158 -10.12 7.51 11.25
N TYR A 159 -11.04 8.47 11.29
CA TYR A 159 -12.46 8.21 11.43
C TYR A 159 -13.31 9.35 10.91
N GLU A 160 -14.49 9.03 10.45
CA GLU A 160 -15.57 9.97 10.19
C GLU A 160 -16.51 10.00 11.38
N GLU A 161 -16.89 11.19 11.84
CA GLU A 161 -17.90 11.33 12.89
C GLU A 161 -19.21 10.69 12.45
N SER A 162 -19.79 9.84 13.29
CA SER A 162 -21.01 9.13 13.01
C SER A 162 -21.77 8.79 14.29
N LYS A 163 -23.10 8.85 14.23
CA LYS A 163 -23.96 8.38 15.34
C LYS A 163 -23.95 6.85 15.46
N ASN A 164 -23.62 6.15 14.38
CA ASN A 164 -23.58 4.69 14.36
C ASN A 164 -22.15 4.19 14.52
N LYS A 165 -21.99 3.11 15.29
CA LYS A 165 -20.72 2.41 15.41
C LYS A 165 -20.28 1.86 14.05
N LYS A 166 -19.03 2.14 13.69
CA LYS A 166 -18.43 1.73 12.39
C LYS A 166 -17.54 0.50 12.55
N PRO A 167 -17.41 -0.34 11.53
CA PRO A 167 -16.37 -1.35 11.50
C PRO A 167 -14.98 -0.70 11.52
N ALA A 168 -13.97 -1.44 12.01
CA ALA A 168 -12.61 -0.92 12.08
C ALA A 168 -11.60 -1.81 11.38
N ILE A 169 -10.46 -1.22 10.97
CA ILE A 169 -9.35 -1.94 10.35
C ILE A 169 -8.04 -1.51 11.01
N ILE A 170 -7.28 -2.47 11.54
CA ILE A 170 -5.91 -2.24 11.98
C ILE A 170 -4.97 -2.41 10.78
N VAL A 171 -4.06 -1.46 10.57
CA VAL A 171 -3.18 -1.40 9.40
C VAL A 171 -1.72 -1.45 9.82
N LEU A 172 -1.00 -2.46 9.32
CA LEU A 172 0.42 -2.67 9.58
C LEU A 172 1.22 -2.59 8.28
N SER A 173 2.31 -1.81 8.30
CA SER A 173 3.30 -1.81 7.23
C SER A 173 4.38 -2.89 7.45
N GLY A 174 5.41 -2.91 6.59
CA GLY A 174 6.48 -3.90 6.61
C GLY A 174 7.65 -3.55 7.53
N SER A 175 8.84 -3.96 7.10
CA SER A 175 10.10 -3.85 7.84
C SER A 175 10.72 -2.44 7.86
N ASP A 176 10.05 -1.46 7.33
CA ASP A 176 10.55 -0.07 7.30
C ASP A 176 10.46 0.63 8.67
N GLY A 177 9.59 0.16 9.58
CA GLY A 177 9.30 0.79 10.87
C GLY A 177 8.46 2.06 10.74
N GLY A 178 8.06 2.64 11.88
CA GLY A 178 7.19 3.82 11.89
C GLY A 178 5.78 3.56 11.34
N ILE A 179 5.00 4.61 11.11
CA ILE A 179 3.62 4.48 10.61
C ILE A 179 3.39 5.06 9.20
N GLU A 180 4.39 5.73 8.58
CA GLU A 180 4.18 6.52 7.36
C GLU A 180 3.49 5.73 6.24
N LYS A 181 3.91 4.49 6.00
CA LYS A 181 3.28 3.64 4.98
C LYS A 181 1.93 3.10 5.44
N ALA A 182 1.80 2.73 6.71
CA ALA A 182 0.53 2.26 7.27
C ALA A 182 -0.51 3.38 7.27
N GLN A 183 -0.15 4.62 7.61
CA GLN A 183 -1.10 5.73 7.63
C GLN A 183 -1.67 6.06 6.24
N ASN A 184 -0.88 5.97 5.16
CA ASN A 184 -1.42 6.20 3.82
C ASN A 184 -2.48 5.15 3.45
N ILE A 185 -2.23 3.89 3.76
CA ILE A 185 -3.22 2.82 3.55
C ILE A 185 -4.44 3.04 4.44
N ALA A 186 -4.23 3.41 5.71
CA ALA A 186 -5.31 3.67 6.66
C ALA A 186 -6.20 4.84 6.21
N MET A 187 -5.61 5.95 5.73
CA MET A 187 -6.35 7.07 5.13
C MET A 187 -7.22 6.62 3.95
N MET A 188 -6.68 5.79 3.05
CA MET A 188 -7.42 5.29 1.90
C MET A 188 -8.59 4.39 2.30
N LEU A 189 -8.37 3.48 3.27
CA LEU A 189 -9.42 2.62 3.80
C LEU A 189 -10.49 3.42 4.55
N SER A 190 -10.12 4.49 5.25
CA SER A 190 -11.09 5.34 5.98
C SER A 190 -12.09 6.03 5.04
N ASN A 191 -11.73 6.29 3.79
CA ASN A 191 -12.63 6.85 2.78
C ASN A 191 -13.83 5.94 2.46
N GLN A 192 -13.77 4.66 2.81
CA GLN A 192 -14.84 3.68 2.67
C GLN A 192 -15.76 3.60 3.91
N GLY A 193 -15.59 4.51 4.86
CA GLY A 193 -16.40 4.60 6.07
C GLY A 193 -15.91 3.73 7.24
N PHE A 194 -14.73 3.11 7.13
CA PHE A 194 -14.11 2.40 8.24
C PHE A 194 -13.45 3.37 9.23
N VAL A 195 -13.44 3.01 10.51
CA VAL A 195 -12.44 3.52 11.45
C VAL A 195 -11.14 2.78 11.17
N THR A 196 -10.03 3.48 11.00
CA THR A 196 -8.75 2.80 10.71
C THR A 196 -7.69 3.20 11.73
N LEU A 197 -6.86 2.25 12.13
CA LEU A 197 -5.75 2.44 13.04
C LEU A 197 -4.46 2.06 12.32
N ALA A 198 -3.68 3.04 11.88
CA ALA A 198 -2.30 2.82 11.45
C ALA A 198 -1.43 2.59 12.68
N ILE A 199 -0.69 1.49 12.73
CA ILE A 199 0.13 1.12 13.89
C ILE A 199 1.62 1.03 13.51
N SER A 200 2.45 1.63 14.38
CA SER A 200 3.88 1.34 14.48
C SER A 200 4.10 0.35 15.62
N TYR A 201 4.76 -0.75 15.34
CA TYR A 201 5.16 -1.75 16.32
C TYR A 201 6.67 -1.72 16.61
N PHE A 202 7.43 -0.90 15.89
CA PHE A 202 8.84 -0.55 16.14
C PHE A 202 9.24 0.69 15.34
N GLY A 203 10.36 1.31 15.70
CA GLY A 203 11.00 2.38 14.93
C GLY A 203 10.57 3.80 15.31
N MET A 204 9.57 3.98 16.17
CA MET A 204 9.24 5.30 16.75
C MET A 204 9.96 5.51 18.08
N ASN A 205 9.99 6.77 18.57
CA ASN A 205 10.55 7.09 19.87
C ASN A 205 9.86 6.27 20.98
N ASN A 206 10.62 5.85 21.98
CA ASN A 206 10.22 4.97 23.07
C ASN A 206 9.86 3.52 22.65
N GLN A 207 10.00 3.18 21.37
CA GLN A 207 9.86 1.81 20.88
C GLN A 207 11.24 1.17 20.65
N LYS A 208 11.27 -0.13 20.40
CA LYS A 208 12.47 -0.78 19.86
C LYS A 208 12.81 -0.16 18.51
N SER A 209 14.06 0.23 18.33
CA SER A 209 14.56 0.84 17.08
C SER A 209 14.68 -0.16 15.93
N ASN A 210 14.69 -1.45 16.24
CA ASN A 210 14.90 -2.53 15.28
C ASN A 210 13.73 -3.51 15.30
N LEU A 211 13.51 -4.18 14.17
CA LEU A 211 12.57 -5.28 14.05
C LEU A 211 13.19 -6.56 14.65
N ASP A 212 13.20 -6.65 15.95
CA ASP A 212 13.89 -7.68 16.70
C ASP A 212 13.10 -8.02 17.97
N ARG A 213 12.53 -9.23 18.01
CA ARG A 213 11.79 -9.76 19.18
C ARG A 213 10.66 -8.82 19.61
N ILE A 214 9.86 -8.37 18.64
CA ILE A 214 8.67 -7.54 18.91
C ILE A 214 7.57 -8.45 19.50
N PRO A 215 6.96 -8.09 20.66
CA PRO A 215 5.91 -8.89 21.27
C PRO A 215 4.62 -8.91 20.43
N LEU A 216 3.99 -10.10 20.31
CA LEU A 216 2.64 -10.21 19.72
C LEU A 216 1.62 -9.45 20.57
N GLU A 217 1.85 -9.34 21.85
CA GLU A 217 1.03 -8.64 22.83
C GLU A 217 0.83 -7.16 22.48
N ASN A 218 1.78 -6.54 21.78
CA ASN A 218 1.63 -5.16 21.30
C ASN A 218 0.42 -5.01 20.35
N LEU A 219 0.20 -6.00 19.49
CA LEU A 219 -0.94 -5.99 18.57
C LEU A 219 -2.24 -6.35 19.28
N GLU A 220 -2.18 -7.21 20.30
CA GLU A 220 -3.32 -7.50 21.18
C GLU A 220 -3.78 -6.25 21.94
N GLU A 221 -2.85 -5.47 22.48
CA GLU A 221 -3.15 -4.20 23.13
C GLU A 221 -3.80 -3.19 22.15
N ALA A 222 -3.30 -3.11 20.91
CA ALA A 222 -3.88 -2.26 19.89
C ALA A 222 -5.29 -2.72 19.50
N LEU A 223 -5.54 -4.03 19.42
CA LEU A 223 -6.88 -4.60 19.21
C LEU A 223 -7.82 -4.25 20.35
N LYS A 224 -7.40 -4.48 21.60
CA LYS A 224 -8.19 -4.11 22.80
C LYS A 224 -8.47 -2.61 22.87
N TYR A 225 -7.53 -1.78 22.43
CA TYR A 225 -7.72 -0.34 22.37
C TYR A 225 -8.83 0.05 21.39
N ILE A 226 -8.75 -0.42 20.12
CA ILE A 226 -9.73 -0.03 19.10
C ILE A 226 -11.13 -0.59 19.43
N GLN A 227 -11.22 -1.76 20.07
CA GLN A 227 -12.48 -2.37 20.52
C GLN A 227 -13.23 -1.53 21.56
N LYS A 228 -12.50 -0.72 22.35
CA LYS A 228 -13.06 0.12 23.42
C LYS A 228 -13.54 1.49 22.94
N LEU A 229 -13.28 1.87 21.69
CA LEU A 229 -13.73 3.15 21.16
C LEU A 229 -15.26 3.14 20.97
N ASP A 230 -15.95 4.14 21.50
CA ASP A 230 -17.41 4.21 21.52
C ASP A 230 -18.04 4.24 20.11
N PHE A 231 -17.31 4.75 19.12
CA PHE A 231 -17.73 4.83 17.74
C PHE A 231 -17.31 3.60 16.89
N VAL A 232 -16.68 2.59 17.51
CA VAL A 232 -16.26 1.35 16.83
C VAL A 232 -17.21 0.19 17.16
N ASN A 233 -17.58 -0.59 16.14
CA ASN A 233 -18.23 -1.88 16.33
C ASN A 233 -17.15 -2.93 16.66
N SER A 234 -17.04 -3.27 17.94
CA SER A 234 -16.01 -4.16 18.49
C SER A 234 -15.99 -5.57 17.92
N THR A 235 -17.09 -6.03 17.30
CA THR A 235 -17.20 -7.37 16.67
C THR A 235 -16.85 -7.34 15.18
N LYS A 236 -16.65 -6.15 14.59
CA LYS A 236 -16.39 -5.95 13.17
C LYS A 236 -15.02 -5.30 12.93
N ILE A 237 -13.96 -6.00 13.32
CA ILE A 237 -12.58 -5.52 13.18
C ILE A 237 -11.83 -6.37 12.16
N GLY A 238 -11.29 -5.71 11.14
CA GLY A 238 -10.39 -6.29 10.16
C GLY A 238 -8.92 -5.97 10.45
N ILE A 239 -8.03 -6.67 9.77
CA ILE A 239 -6.59 -6.41 9.80
C ILE A 239 -6.01 -6.39 8.38
N TYR A 240 -5.22 -5.37 8.08
CA TYR A 240 -4.41 -5.28 6.86
C TYR A 240 -2.94 -5.37 7.25
N GLY A 241 -2.22 -6.33 6.69
CA GLY A 241 -0.78 -6.46 6.86
C GLY A 241 -0.05 -6.51 5.52
N ARG A 242 1.14 -5.89 5.44
CA ARG A 242 2.00 -5.93 4.27
C ARG A 242 3.40 -6.39 4.65
N SER A 243 3.97 -7.35 3.89
CA SER A 243 5.35 -7.83 4.11
C SER A 243 5.53 -8.34 5.56
N LYS A 244 6.48 -7.82 6.32
CA LYS A 244 6.62 -8.14 7.76
C LYS A 244 5.36 -7.84 8.57
N GLY A 245 4.55 -6.86 8.17
CA GLY A 245 3.23 -6.64 8.77
C GLY A 245 2.24 -7.75 8.43
N ALA A 246 2.32 -8.37 7.25
CA ALA A 246 1.51 -9.54 6.91
C ALA A 246 1.95 -10.78 7.69
N GLU A 247 3.26 -10.99 7.85
CA GLU A 247 3.82 -12.04 8.71
C GLU A 247 3.34 -11.87 10.16
N TYR A 248 3.44 -10.65 10.71
CA TYR A 248 2.98 -10.32 12.05
C TYR A 248 1.47 -10.55 12.22
N SER A 249 0.67 -10.09 11.26
CA SER A 249 -0.78 -10.28 11.25
C SER A 249 -1.16 -11.77 11.20
N LEU A 250 -0.55 -12.55 10.31
CA LEU A 250 -0.84 -13.98 10.21
C LEU A 250 -0.47 -14.71 11.50
N LEU A 251 0.71 -14.44 12.04
CA LEU A 251 1.16 -15.03 13.30
C LEU A 251 0.22 -14.66 14.46
N PHE A 252 -0.24 -13.40 14.52
CA PHE A 252 -1.24 -12.96 15.49
C PHE A 252 -2.54 -13.77 15.39
N LEU A 253 -3.05 -13.97 14.18
CA LEU A 253 -4.27 -14.74 13.92
C LEU A 253 -4.15 -16.23 14.31
N THR A 254 -2.94 -16.76 14.48
CA THR A 254 -2.75 -18.14 14.99
C THR A 254 -2.85 -18.24 16.50
N LYS A 255 -2.81 -17.11 17.23
CA LYS A 255 -2.74 -17.06 18.70
C LYS A 255 -3.88 -16.30 19.35
N TYR A 256 -4.53 -15.39 18.62
CA TYR A 256 -5.55 -14.48 19.15
C TYR A 256 -6.81 -14.48 18.28
N ASP A 257 -7.95 -14.33 18.93
CA ASP A 257 -9.25 -14.10 18.31
C ASP A 257 -9.60 -12.59 18.25
N GLY A 258 -10.77 -12.27 17.72
CA GLY A 258 -11.31 -10.90 17.69
C GLY A 258 -11.11 -10.16 16.37
N ILE A 259 -10.42 -10.76 15.40
CA ILE A 259 -10.32 -10.26 14.02
C ILE A 259 -11.35 -10.98 13.14
N LYS A 260 -12.23 -10.19 12.51
CA LYS A 260 -13.30 -10.68 11.66
C LYS A 260 -12.85 -11.10 10.27
N CYS A 261 -11.83 -10.42 9.71
CA CYS A 261 -11.22 -10.76 8.41
C CYS A 261 -9.84 -10.13 8.27
N ALA A 262 -9.02 -10.69 7.38
CA ALA A 262 -7.69 -10.19 7.11
C ALA A 262 -7.40 -10.03 5.62
N VAL A 263 -6.59 -9.02 5.29
CA VAL A 263 -5.92 -8.87 4.00
C VAL A 263 -4.41 -8.92 4.25
N LEU A 264 -3.75 -9.91 3.66
CA LEU A 264 -2.32 -10.15 3.82
C LEU A 264 -1.62 -9.94 2.48
N ASN A 265 -0.90 -8.84 2.36
CA ASN A 265 -0.18 -8.46 1.15
C ASN A 265 1.29 -8.90 1.24
N SER A 266 1.73 -9.69 0.29
CA SER A 266 3.02 -10.39 0.28
C SER A 266 3.26 -11.16 1.58
N PRO A 267 2.38 -12.15 1.92
CA PRO A 267 2.48 -12.89 3.18
C PRO A 267 3.65 -13.89 3.19
N SER A 268 3.97 -14.35 4.40
CA SER A 268 4.82 -15.51 4.64
C SER A 268 4.05 -16.55 5.48
N ASP A 269 4.25 -17.84 5.20
CA ASP A 269 3.72 -18.97 5.99
C ASP A 269 4.61 -19.33 7.18
N ARG A 270 5.68 -18.58 7.41
CA ARG A 270 6.65 -18.78 8.47
C ARG A 270 7.20 -17.47 9.02
N VAL A 271 7.70 -17.54 10.23
CA VAL A 271 8.43 -16.47 10.88
C VAL A 271 9.84 -16.38 10.31
N TYR A 272 10.24 -15.21 9.87
CA TYR A 272 11.61 -14.94 9.47
C TYR A 272 12.39 -14.19 10.55
N GLU A 273 13.71 -14.30 10.44
CA GLU A 273 14.68 -13.53 11.20
C GLU A 273 14.34 -12.03 11.21
N GLY A 274 14.61 -11.40 12.34
CA GLY A 274 14.47 -9.95 12.52
C GLY A 274 15.56 -9.16 11.81
N LEU A 275 15.43 -7.82 11.87
CA LEU A 275 16.34 -6.88 11.21
C LEU A 275 16.91 -5.88 12.23
N LYS A 276 18.21 -5.65 12.16
CA LYS A 276 18.93 -4.58 12.85
C LYS A 276 19.48 -3.61 11.82
N GLY A 277 18.73 -2.52 11.56
CA GLY A 277 18.95 -1.67 10.40
C GLY A 277 18.77 -2.48 9.10
N LYS A 278 19.80 -2.50 8.24
CA LYS A 278 19.81 -3.28 6.98
C LYS A 278 20.36 -4.71 7.12
N ARG A 279 20.73 -5.14 8.33
CA ARG A 279 21.36 -6.46 8.60
C ARG A 279 20.37 -7.35 9.34
N ASN A 280 20.57 -8.65 9.23
CA ASN A 280 19.85 -9.63 10.03
C ASN A 280 20.21 -9.49 11.52
N SER A 281 19.20 -9.66 12.40
CA SER A 281 19.37 -9.46 13.85
C SER A 281 19.96 -10.68 14.57
N LYS A 282 19.95 -11.86 13.94
CA LYS A 282 20.22 -13.19 14.51
C LYS A 282 19.21 -13.63 15.58
N HIS A 283 18.05 -13.02 15.59
CA HIS A 283 16.91 -13.30 16.45
C HIS A 283 15.63 -13.34 15.64
N SER A 284 14.57 -13.90 16.21
CA SER A 284 13.23 -13.81 15.63
C SER A 284 12.79 -12.36 15.52
N SER A 285 11.96 -12.07 14.52
CA SER A 285 11.23 -10.79 14.50
C SER A 285 10.31 -10.64 15.71
N TRP A 286 9.78 -11.76 16.26
CA TRP A 286 8.66 -11.77 17.19
C TRP A 286 8.91 -12.57 18.46
N THR A 287 8.19 -12.17 19.53
CA THR A 287 8.06 -12.95 20.77
C THR A 287 6.59 -13.18 21.11
N TYR A 288 6.33 -14.23 21.89
CA TYR A 288 5.02 -14.52 22.46
C TYR A 288 5.19 -15.08 23.88
N GLY A 289 4.44 -14.54 24.86
CA GLY A 289 4.59 -14.89 26.28
C GLY A 289 6.02 -14.65 26.79
N GLY A 290 6.68 -13.61 26.31
CA GLY A 290 8.07 -13.26 26.65
C GLY A 290 9.14 -14.18 26.03
N LYS A 291 8.75 -15.20 25.24
CA LYS A 291 9.66 -16.15 24.60
C LYS A 291 9.83 -15.84 23.12
N GLU A 292 11.04 -16.01 22.63
CA GLU A 292 11.36 -15.88 21.21
C GLU A 292 10.67 -17.01 20.40
N ILE A 293 9.99 -16.62 19.31
CA ILE A 293 9.32 -17.57 18.42
C ILE A 293 10.36 -18.19 17.48
N SER A 294 10.27 -19.50 17.22
CA SER A 294 11.11 -20.17 16.22
C SER A 294 11.05 -19.43 14.88
N TYR A 295 12.17 -19.27 14.22
CA TYR A 295 12.27 -18.48 13.00
C TYR A 295 13.20 -19.12 11.98
N LYS A 296 12.99 -18.78 10.72
CA LYS A 296 13.90 -19.11 9.63
C LYS A 296 14.91 -17.96 9.44
N PRO A 297 16.24 -18.27 9.44
CA PRO A 297 17.25 -17.27 9.06
C PRO A 297 17.02 -16.74 7.65
N PHE A 298 17.11 -15.43 7.45
CA PHE A 298 16.90 -14.80 6.16
C PHE A 298 18.20 -14.75 5.36
N LYS A 299 18.37 -15.70 4.43
CA LYS A 299 19.56 -15.82 3.57
C LYS A 299 19.23 -15.50 2.12
N ILE A 300 19.48 -14.27 1.69
CA ILE A 300 19.20 -13.78 0.32
C ILE A 300 19.79 -14.71 -0.75
N LYS A 301 21.03 -15.19 -0.57
CA LYS A 301 21.67 -16.12 -1.52
C LYS A 301 20.90 -17.42 -1.67
N GLU A 302 20.44 -17.99 -0.57
CA GLU A 302 19.67 -19.24 -0.55
C GLU A 302 18.30 -19.03 -1.23
N PHE A 303 17.66 -17.90 -0.99
CA PHE A 303 16.40 -17.51 -1.66
C PHE A 303 16.58 -17.44 -3.19
N ILE A 304 17.62 -16.77 -3.67
CA ILE A 304 17.91 -16.64 -5.12
C ILE A 304 18.18 -18.03 -5.74
N ILE A 305 18.97 -18.87 -5.07
CA ILE A 305 19.29 -20.22 -5.53
C ILE A 305 18.03 -21.10 -5.58
N ASN A 306 17.21 -21.09 -4.53
CA ASN A 306 15.98 -21.87 -4.47
C ASN A 306 14.97 -21.43 -5.55
N LYS A 307 14.86 -20.13 -5.82
CA LYS A 307 14.03 -19.58 -6.89
C LYS A 307 14.51 -20.03 -8.27
N LEU A 308 15.81 -19.99 -8.53
CA LEU A 308 16.41 -20.46 -9.79
C LEU A 308 16.25 -21.97 -9.98
N MET A 309 16.39 -22.76 -8.91
CA MET A 309 16.32 -24.21 -8.93
C MET A 309 14.89 -24.77 -8.81
N LYS A 310 13.87 -23.90 -8.65
CA LYS A 310 12.48 -24.29 -8.34
C LYS A 310 12.36 -25.28 -7.16
N LYS A 311 13.28 -25.21 -6.22
CA LYS A 311 13.29 -26.04 -5.02
C LYS A 311 12.56 -25.33 -3.89
N SER A 312 11.49 -25.94 -3.39
CA SER A 312 10.93 -25.63 -2.07
C SER A 312 11.93 -26.08 -1.02
N SER A 313 12.40 -25.21 -0.13
CA SER A 313 13.18 -25.63 1.02
C SER A 313 12.26 -26.39 1.98
N ILE A 314 12.45 -27.69 2.08
CA ILE A 314 11.83 -28.54 3.11
C ILE A 314 12.60 -28.26 4.42
N ASP A 315 12.24 -27.17 5.08
CA ASP A 315 12.82 -26.75 6.34
C ASP A 315 11.66 -26.32 7.23
N ASP A 316 11.49 -26.97 8.36
CA ASP A 316 10.38 -26.73 9.30
C ASP A 316 10.65 -25.54 10.24
N CYS A 317 11.78 -24.83 10.07
CA CYS A 317 12.10 -23.67 10.90
C CYS A 317 11.09 -22.52 10.70
N GLY A 318 10.56 -22.03 11.80
CA GLY A 318 9.67 -20.86 11.83
C GLY A 318 8.29 -21.07 11.25
N VAL A 319 7.86 -22.29 10.95
CA VAL A 319 6.51 -22.58 10.43
C VAL A 319 5.47 -22.15 11.44
N MET A 320 4.42 -21.45 10.96
CA MET A 320 3.31 -20.99 11.79
C MET A 320 2.23 -22.07 11.91
N ASP A 321 1.49 -22.06 13.04
CA ASP A 321 0.32 -22.92 13.30
C ASP A 321 -0.92 -22.41 12.51
N ILE A 322 -0.81 -22.39 11.18
CA ILE A 322 -1.80 -21.76 10.27
C ILE A 322 -3.18 -22.42 10.39
N GLU A 323 -3.26 -23.66 10.79
CA GLU A 323 -4.51 -24.40 11.06
C GLU A 323 -5.36 -23.76 12.16
N ASN A 324 -4.80 -22.88 12.99
CA ASN A 324 -5.53 -22.12 13.99
C ASN A 324 -6.24 -20.89 13.42
N VAL A 325 -5.90 -20.45 12.20
CA VAL A 325 -6.52 -19.27 11.57
C VAL A 325 -7.92 -19.62 11.08
N ARG A 326 -8.93 -18.91 11.61
CA ARG A 326 -10.35 -19.15 11.34
C ARG A 326 -11.05 -18.03 10.56
N CYS A 327 -10.56 -16.79 10.69
CA CYS A 327 -11.18 -15.64 10.02
C CYS A 327 -11.00 -15.68 8.49
N PRO A 328 -11.90 -15.09 7.70
CA PRO A 328 -11.73 -14.89 6.27
C PRO A 328 -10.40 -14.25 5.88
N LEU A 329 -9.74 -14.79 4.85
CA LEU A 329 -8.43 -14.36 4.38
C LEU A 329 -8.45 -13.95 2.91
N LEU A 330 -7.97 -12.75 2.60
CA LEU A 330 -7.53 -12.37 1.26
C LEU A 330 -6.00 -12.33 1.26
N LEU A 331 -5.39 -13.12 0.39
CA LEU A 331 -3.95 -13.19 0.20
C LEU A 331 -3.59 -12.50 -1.12
N ILE A 332 -2.70 -11.53 -1.10
CA ILE A 332 -2.19 -10.86 -2.29
C ILE A 332 -0.71 -11.23 -2.41
N SER A 333 -0.34 -11.92 -3.48
CA SER A 333 1.03 -12.42 -3.67
C SER A 333 1.48 -12.29 -5.11
N SER A 334 2.78 -12.33 -5.34
CA SER A 334 3.37 -12.28 -6.67
C SER A 334 4.28 -13.47 -6.92
N ILE A 335 4.20 -14.02 -8.14
CA ILE A 335 5.16 -15.05 -8.60
C ILE A 335 6.58 -14.47 -8.66
N ASN A 336 6.69 -13.18 -8.99
CA ASN A 336 7.97 -12.48 -9.11
C ASN A 336 8.34 -11.69 -7.84
N ASP A 337 7.82 -12.08 -6.67
CA ASP A 337 8.26 -11.51 -5.40
C ASP A 337 9.79 -11.65 -5.25
N GLU A 338 10.48 -10.52 -5.10
CA GLU A 338 11.93 -10.43 -5.06
C GLU A 338 12.52 -10.48 -3.64
N ILE A 339 11.65 -10.50 -2.62
CA ILE A 339 12.07 -10.51 -1.22
C ILE A 339 11.93 -11.92 -0.62
N TRP A 340 10.78 -12.55 -0.79
CA TRP A 340 10.53 -13.94 -0.41
C TRP A 340 9.48 -14.60 -1.30
N ASP A 341 9.29 -15.90 -1.19
CA ASP A 341 8.30 -16.63 -1.99
C ASP A 341 6.90 -16.49 -1.40
N SER A 342 6.29 -15.29 -1.60
CA SER A 342 4.94 -15.01 -1.13
C SER A 342 3.87 -15.86 -1.86
N TYR A 343 4.16 -16.32 -3.08
CA TYR A 343 3.25 -17.19 -3.82
C TYR A 343 3.13 -18.57 -3.17
N SER A 344 4.23 -19.27 -2.96
CA SER A 344 4.22 -20.58 -2.30
C SER A 344 3.67 -20.49 -0.88
N ALA A 345 4.04 -19.42 -0.14
CA ALA A 345 3.48 -19.14 1.18
C ALA A 345 1.95 -19.02 1.13
N SER A 346 1.41 -18.27 0.17
CA SER A 346 -0.04 -18.10 0.01
C SER A 346 -0.74 -19.43 -0.30
N ILE A 347 -0.17 -20.28 -1.15
CA ILE A 347 -0.70 -21.61 -1.45
C ILE A 347 -0.73 -22.48 -0.18
N ASN A 348 0.33 -22.42 0.63
CA ASN A 348 0.39 -23.17 1.90
C ASN A 348 -0.65 -22.65 2.91
N ILE A 349 -0.81 -21.32 3.02
CA ILE A 349 -1.83 -20.71 3.88
C ILE A 349 -3.23 -21.13 3.43
N MET A 350 -3.51 -21.11 2.12
CA MET A 350 -4.79 -21.54 1.55
C MET A 350 -5.11 -23.00 1.89
N LYS A 351 -4.10 -23.88 1.89
CA LYS A 351 -4.27 -25.31 2.20
C LYS A 351 -4.52 -25.56 3.68
N LYS A 352 -3.78 -24.87 4.57
CA LYS A 352 -3.73 -25.18 6.02
C LYS A 352 -4.78 -24.42 6.84
N ALA A 353 -5.07 -23.15 6.52
CA ALA A 353 -6.01 -22.35 7.31
C ALA A 353 -7.41 -22.95 7.32
N LYS A 354 -8.01 -23.04 8.52
CA LYS A 354 -9.40 -23.52 8.71
C LYS A 354 -10.46 -22.43 8.49
N SER A 355 -10.08 -21.31 7.90
CA SER A 355 -11.02 -20.27 7.50
C SER A 355 -12.05 -20.80 6.51
N TYR A 356 -13.33 -20.45 6.72
CA TYR A 356 -14.45 -20.81 5.83
C TYR A 356 -14.45 -20.02 4.51
N LYS A 357 -13.75 -18.88 4.44
CA LYS A 357 -13.64 -18.04 3.25
C LYS A 357 -12.18 -17.62 3.03
N LYS A 358 -11.61 -18.05 1.94
CA LYS A 358 -10.22 -17.72 1.56
C LYS A 358 -10.17 -17.37 0.08
N ASN A 359 -9.42 -16.33 -0.26
CA ASN A 359 -9.16 -15.95 -1.66
C ASN A 359 -7.70 -15.54 -1.84
N ILE A 360 -7.19 -15.71 -3.04
CA ILE A 360 -5.85 -15.32 -3.43
C ILE A 360 -5.92 -14.45 -4.70
N ILE A 361 -5.29 -13.30 -4.66
CA ILE A 361 -4.99 -12.47 -5.82
C ILE A 361 -3.53 -12.72 -6.16
N LEU A 362 -3.33 -13.40 -7.28
CA LEU A 362 -2.00 -13.71 -7.78
C LEU A 362 -1.60 -12.70 -8.85
N THR A 363 -0.51 -12.01 -8.60
CA THR A 363 0.12 -11.10 -9.56
C THR A 363 1.37 -11.73 -10.15
N THR A 364 1.73 -11.33 -11.36
CA THR A 364 2.92 -11.85 -12.06
C THR A 364 4.00 -10.80 -12.22
N GLU A 365 3.63 -9.52 -12.33
CA GLU A 365 4.55 -8.42 -12.62
C GLU A 365 4.82 -7.53 -11.39
N LEU A 366 3.90 -7.49 -10.43
CA LEU A 366 3.96 -6.55 -9.30
C LEU A 366 5.00 -6.87 -8.23
N GLY A 367 5.66 -7.96 -8.17
CA GLY A 367 6.64 -8.25 -7.12
C GLY A 367 6.14 -8.01 -5.68
N HIS A 368 7.07 -7.70 -4.77
CA HIS A 368 6.79 -7.59 -3.32
C HIS A 368 6.03 -6.31 -2.89
N MET A 369 6.10 -5.25 -3.68
CA MET A 369 5.72 -3.89 -3.23
C MET A 369 4.37 -3.44 -3.78
N ASN A 370 3.41 -4.34 -3.88
CA ASN A 370 2.05 -4.03 -4.31
C ASN A 370 1.29 -3.23 -3.23
N THR A 371 0.55 -2.17 -3.63
CA THR A 371 -0.25 -1.36 -2.71
C THR A 371 -1.50 -0.75 -3.35
N ILE A 372 -1.58 0.60 -3.37
CA ILE A 372 -2.73 1.41 -3.80
C ILE A 372 -2.70 1.58 -5.32
N SER A 373 -3.85 1.59 -5.98
CA SER A 373 -4.01 1.87 -7.40
C SER A 373 -3.42 3.23 -7.81
N TYR A 374 -2.96 3.33 -9.04
CA TYR A 374 -2.52 4.56 -9.71
C TYR A 374 -1.31 5.27 -9.07
N LEU A 375 -0.58 4.58 -8.18
CA LEU A 375 0.67 5.10 -7.63
C LEU A 375 1.88 4.53 -8.37
N PRO A 376 2.89 5.36 -8.64
CA PRO A 376 4.13 4.87 -9.25
C PRO A 376 4.89 3.97 -8.29
N ASN A 377 5.60 2.98 -8.84
CA ASN A 377 6.47 2.12 -8.07
C ASN A 377 7.93 2.25 -8.52
N PRO A 378 8.73 3.10 -7.86
CA PRO A 378 10.11 3.36 -8.25
C PRO A 378 11.07 2.18 -8.02
N ARG A 379 10.62 1.13 -7.34
CA ARG A 379 11.42 -0.08 -7.08
C ARG A 379 11.45 -1.02 -8.28
N TYR A 380 10.47 -0.91 -9.18
CA TYR A 380 10.40 -1.74 -10.40
C TYR A 380 11.12 -1.10 -11.58
N LYS A 381 12.45 -1.20 -11.60
CA LYS A 381 13.25 -0.73 -12.74
C LYS A 381 13.17 -1.64 -13.97
N LYS A 382 12.74 -2.89 -13.82
CA LYS A 382 12.94 -3.98 -14.78
C LYS A 382 11.72 -4.34 -15.61
N TYR A 383 10.51 -4.06 -15.15
CA TYR A 383 9.27 -4.52 -15.77
C TYR A 383 8.36 -3.31 -16.04
N LYS A 384 8.45 -2.75 -17.25
CA LYS A 384 7.55 -1.70 -17.71
C LYS A 384 6.49 -2.32 -18.63
N THR A 385 5.60 -3.11 -18.07
CA THR A 385 4.42 -3.56 -18.79
C THR A 385 3.17 -2.90 -18.17
N ASP A 386 2.19 -2.58 -18.99
CA ASP A 386 0.91 -2.05 -18.52
C ASP A 386 0.23 -2.98 -17.50
N LYS A 387 0.57 -4.26 -17.56
CA LYS A 387 0.08 -5.30 -16.66
C LYS A 387 0.38 -5.02 -15.18
N ILE A 388 1.53 -4.38 -14.85
CA ILE A 388 1.86 -3.98 -13.47
C ILE A 388 0.76 -3.08 -12.89
N TYR A 389 0.31 -2.12 -13.65
CA TYR A 389 -0.68 -1.16 -13.21
C TYR A 389 -2.06 -1.78 -13.08
N ASP A 390 -2.42 -2.68 -14.01
CA ASP A 390 -3.69 -3.41 -13.96
C ASP A 390 -3.74 -4.36 -12.76
N GLU A 391 -2.63 -5.03 -12.45
CA GLU A 391 -2.50 -5.88 -11.27
C GLU A 391 -2.55 -5.08 -9.97
N ALA A 392 -1.99 -3.84 -9.93
CA ALA A 392 -2.09 -2.96 -8.78
C ALA A 392 -3.55 -2.51 -8.53
N VAL A 393 -4.27 -2.15 -9.60
CA VAL A 393 -5.70 -1.82 -9.54
C VAL A 393 -6.49 -3.01 -9.03
N LEU A 394 -6.32 -4.19 -9.64
CA LEU A 394 -7.00 -5.42 -9.24
C LEU A 394 -6.80 -5.74 -7.75
N SER A 395 -5.57 -5.65 -7.26
CA SER A 395 -5.24 -5.95 -5.87
C SER A 395 -5.89 -4.97 -4.90
N TRP A 396 -5.87 -3.69 -5.23
CA TRP A 396 -6.45 -2.66 -4.37
C TRP A 396 -7.97 -2.71 -4.35
N GLU A 397 -8.63 -2.83 -5.50
CA GLU A 397 -10.09 -2.98 -5.60
C GLU A 397 -10.58 -4.23 -4.85
N ASN A 398 -9.87 -5.35 -4.94
CA ASN A 398 -10.18 -6.54 -4.16
C ASN A 398 -9.95 -6.33 -2.66
N THR A 399 -8.93 -5.58 -2.24
CA THR A 399 -8.72 -5.20 -0.83
C THR A 399 -9.92 -4.44 -0.29
N LEU A 400 -10.38 -3.41 -1.00
CA LEU A 400 -11.55 -2.61 -0.61
C LEU A 400 -12.82 -3.47 -0.55
N SER A 401 -13.09 -4.22 -1.61
CA SER A 401 -14.26 -5.10 -1.72
C SER A 401 -14.27 -6.17 -0.62
N TRP A 402 -13.10 -6.73 -0.28
CA TRP A 402 -12.97 -7.74 0.78
C TRP A 402 -13.41 -7.19 2.14
N PHE A 403 -12.88 -6.04 2.55
CA PHE A 403 -13.25 -5.43 3.81
C PHE A 403 -14.71 -4.99 3.83
N ILE A 404 -15.22 -4.40 2.75
CA ILE A 404 -16.64 -4.03 2.63
C ILE A 404 -17.53 -5.26 2.82
N ASN A 405 -17.27 -6.34 2.08
CA ASN A 405 -18.08 -7.55 2.13
C ASN A 405 -18.01 -8.25 3.49
N CYS A 406 -16.82 -8.32 4.11
CA CYS A 406 -16.65 -9.02 5.38
C CYS A 406 -17.12 -8.22 6.60
N LEU A 407 -17.06 -6.89 6.55
CA LEU A 407 -17.31 -6.05 7.72
C LEU A 407 -18.67 -5.34 7.70
N TYR A 408 -19.22 -5.01 6.52
CA TYR A 408 -20.55 -4.41 6.40
C TYR A 408 -21.64 -5.43 6.12
N PHE A 409 -21.39 -6.36 5.17
CA PHE A 409 -22.40 -7.28 4.65
C PHE A 409 -22.28 -8.70 5.17
N SER A 410 -21.43 -8.97 6.18
CA SER A 410 -21.37 -10.31 6.77
C SER A 410 -22.72 -10.64 7.39
N HIS A 411 -23.57 -11.36 6.64
CA HIS A 411 -24.62 -12.17 7.24
C HIS A 411 -23.91 -13.22 8.11
N GLU A 412 -24.41 -13.43 9.31
CA GLU A 412 -24.00 -14.57 10.14
C GLU A 412 -24.31 -15.85 9.34
N PHE A 413 -23.27 -16.56 8.94
CA PHE A 413 -23.34 -17.92 8.40
C PHE A 413 -23.01 -18.90 9.52
#